data_8698cc02b3027d7eae41ed7447b0e25d
#
_entry.id   8698cc02b3027d7eae41ed7447b0e25d
#
_cell.length_a   1.000
_cell.length_b   1.000
_cell.length_c   1.000
_cell.angle_alpha   90.00
_cell.angle_beta   90.00
_cell.angle_gamma   90.00
#
_symmetry.space_group_name_H-M   'P 1'
#
loop_
_entity.id
_entity.type
_entity.pdbx_description
1 polymer ?
#
loop_
_entity_poly.entity_id
_entity_poly.type
_entity_poly.pdbx_seq_one_letter_code
_entity_poly.pdbx_strand_id
1 'polypeptide(L)'
;MNDYALTLPRRVLFGGGVSGKLCAELPPSAEKVLIVAGVHTVSDGTADRFAGMIRESGRAAEIISGISAEPPPEDVDRVILAGRRMNASAVAAIGGGSIIDAAKAAAAIIPLDGLCADYFSGERT
;
A
#
# COMPACT_ATOMS: atom_id res chain seq x y z
N MET A 1 -14.60 10.29 -6.28
CA MET A 1 -14.18 9.45 -5.15
C MET A 1 -13.36 10.27 -4.16
N ASN A 2 -13.66 10.13 -2.92
CA ASN A 2 -12.94 10.87 -1.89
C ASN A 2 -11.67 10.15 -1.48
N ASP A 3 -10.62 10.92 -1.31
CA ASP A 3 -9.39 10.41 -0.78
C ASP A 3 -9.48 10.44 0.74
N TYR A 4 -9.01 9.39 1.37
CA TYR A 4 -8.99 9.35 2.82
C TYR A 4 -7.88 8.43 3.32
N ALA A 5 -7.56 8.57 4.60
CA ALA A 5 -6.53 7.79 5.25
C ALA A 5 -7.13 7.07 6.45
N LEU A 6 -6.72 5.82 6.64
CA LEU A 6 -7.00 5.07 7.85
C LEU A 6 -5.76 5.08 8.72
N THR A 7 -5.97 5.40 10.00
CA THR A 7 -4.88 5.36 10.97
C THR A 7 -4.86 4.00 11.65
N LEU A 8 -3.77 3.29 11.42
CA LEU A 8 -3.47 2.01 12.05
C LEU A 8 -2.10 2.16 12.72
N PRO A 9 -1.49 1.12 13.28
CA PRO A 9 -0.07 1.22 13.65
C PRO A 9 0.76 1.74 12.49
N ARG A 10 0.32 1.45 11.26
CA ARG A 10 0.80 2.09 10.04
C ARG A 10 -0.38 2.78 9.37
N ARG A 11 -0.07 3.77 8.55
CA ARG A 11 -1.10 4.52 7.84
C ARG A 11 -1.30 3.94 6.45
N VAL A 12 -2.57 3.76 6.07
CA VAL A 12 -2.95 3.37 4.72
C VAL A 12 -3.59 4.57 4.04
N LEU A 13 -3.07 4.94 2.88
CA LEU A 13 -3.59 6.03 2.08
C LEU A 13 -4.10 5.46 0.76
N PHE A 14 -5.26 5.91 0.34
CA PHE A 14 -5.79 5.50 -0.96
C PHE A 14 -6.65 6.61 -1.53
N GLY A 15 -6.75 6.59 -2.85
CA GLY A 15 -7.54 7.59 -3.54
C GLY A 15 -7.56 7.33 -5.03
N GLY A 16 -8.44 8.01 -5.72
CA GLY A 16 -8.64 7.86 -7.15
C GLY A 16 -7.85 8.88 -7.94
N GLY A 17 -6.60 8.61 -8.23
CA GLY A 17 -5.84 9.38 -9.20
C GLY A 17 -5.40 10.76 -8.79
N VAL A 18 -5.36 11.07 -7.51
CA VAL A 18 -5.00 12.41 -7.05
C VAL A 18 -3.76 12.35 -6.18
N SER A 19 -2.66 12.10 -6.81
CA SER A 19 -1.40 11.82 -6.15
C SER A 19 -0.80 13.00 -5.38
N GLY A 20 -0.97 14.22 -5.87
CA GLY A 20 -0.40 15.39 -5.19
C GLY A 20 -0.93 15.57 -3.79
N LYS A 21 -2.22 15.34 -3.60
CA LYS A 21 -2.85 15.45 -2.28
C LYS A 21 -2.40 14.35 -1.34
N LEU A 22 -2.17 13.15 -1.87
CA LEU A 22 -1.69 12.04 -1.05
C LEU A 22 -0.33 12.35 -0.44
N CYS A 23 0.57 12.95 -1.20
CA CYS A 23 1.88 13.36 -0.66
C CYS A 23 1.72 14.36 0.47
N ALA A 24 0.83 15.33 0.31
CA ALA A 24 0.62 16.36 1.32
C ALA A 24 0.02 15.79 2.61
N GLU A 25 -0.73 14.69 2.52
CA GLU A 25 -1.36 14.07 3.67
C GLU A 25 -0.46 13.11 4.43
N LEU A 26 0.70 12.78 3.89
CA LEU A 26 1.64 11.92 4.59
C LEU A 26 2.21 12.64 5.80
N PRO A 27 2.11 12.04 7.00
CA PRO A 27 2.71 12.66 8.18
C PRO A 27 4.23 12.61 8.10
N PRO A 28 4.95 13.49 8.82
CA PRO A 28 6.41 13.45 8.84
C PRO A 28 6.97 12.09 9.27
N SER A 29 6.22 11.34 10.09
CA SER A 29 6.65 10.01 10.54
C SER A 29 6.59 8.94 9.45
N ALA A 30 5.92 9.23 8.33
CA ALA A 30 5.83 8.30 7.21
C ALA A 30 7.09 8.41 6.34
N GLU A 31 8.21 7.91 6.83
CA GLU A 31 9.50 8.03 6.17
C GLU A 31 9.71 6.99 5.08
N LYS A 32 9.06 5.85 5.19
CA LYS A 32 9.20 4.74 4.24
C LYS A 32 7.83 4.31 3.76
N VAL A 33 7.55 4.52 2.50
CA VAL A 33 6.23 4.28 1.92
C VAL A 33 6.29 3.10 0.96
N LEU A 34 5.45 2.11 1.20
CA LEU A 34 5.24 1.01 0.24
C LEU A 34 4.04 1.37 -0.62
N ILE A 35 4.24 1.39 -1.92
CA ILE A 35 3.19 1.69 -2.90
C ILE A 35 2.70 0.38 -3.50
N VAL A 36 1.43 0.06 -3.27
CA VAL A 36 0.78 -1.11 -3.87
C VAL A 36 0.07 -0.63 -5.13
N ALA A 37 0.53 -1.10 -6.28
CA ALA A 37 0.08 -0.58 -7.56
C ALA A 37 -0.56 -1.66 -8.42
N GLY A 38 -1.70 -1.35 -9.02
CA GLY A 38 -2.34 -2.20 -10.00
C GLY A 38 -1.57 -2.19 -11.32
N VAL A 39 -1.81 -3.20 -12.14
CA VAL A 39 -1.10 -3.39 -13.41
C VAL A 39 -1.17 -2.16 -14.32
N HIS A 40 -2.35 -1.54 -14.42
CA HIS A 40 -2.53 -0.39 -15.31
C HIS A 40 -1.78 0.83 -14.82
N THR A 41 -1.71 1.05 -13.52
CA THR A 41 -1.01 2.20 -12.97
C THR A 41 0.50 2.07 -13.09
N VAL A 42 1.00 0.84 -13.15
CA VAL A 42 2.41 0.61 -13.44
C VAL A 42 2.69 0.86 -14.93
N SER A 43 1.87 0.30 -15.81
CA SER A 43 2.10 0.38 -17.25
C SER A 43 1.95 1.79 -17.80
N ASP A 44 1.06 2.61 -17.23
CA ASP A 44 0.86 3.98 -17.70
C ASP A 44 1.76 5.01 -17.03
N GLY A 45 2.63 4.59 -16.12
CA GLY A 45 3.59 5.46 -15.45
C GLY A 45 3.06 6.19 -14.22
N THR A 46 1.80 5.98 -13.84
CA THR A 46 1.21 6.66 -12.68
C THR A 46 1.93 6.28 -11.39
N ALA A 47 2.21 5.00 -11.20
CA ALA A 47 2.89 4.53 -9.99
C ALA A 47 4.29 5.13 -9.87
N ASP A 48 5.03 5.18 -10.97
CA ASP A 48 6.37 5.77 -10.98
C ASP A 48 6.35 7.25 -10.68
N ARG A 49 5.39 7.98 -11.22
CA ARG A 49 5.25 9.41 -10.93
C ARG A 49 4.95 9.64 -9.46
N PHE A 50 4.07 8.83 -8.90
CA PHE A 50 3.73 8.95 -7.49
C PHE A 50 4.93 8.63 -6.59
N ALA A 51 5.67 7.57 -6.92
CA ALA A 51 6.89 7.24 -6.20
C ALA A 51 7.90 8.38 -6.26
N GLY A 52 8.05 9.00 -7.43
CA GLY A 52 8.93 10.15 -7.61
C GLY A 52 8.55 11.32 -6.71
N MET A 53 7.25 11.62 -6.62
CA MET A 53 6.76 12.68 -5.75
C MET A 53 7.04 12.41 -4.28
N ILE A 54 6.86 11.16 -3.86
CA ILE A 54 7.15 10.76 -2.48
C ILE A 54 8.65 10.91 -2.19
N ARG A 55 9.50 10.46 -3.11
CA ARG A 55 10.95 10.57 -2.95
C ARG A 55 11.42 12.02 -2.92
N GLU A 56 10.82 12.86 -3.74
CA GLU A 56 11.14 14.30 -3.75
C GLU A 56 10.79 14.99 -2.44
N SER A 57 9.84 14.42 -1.69
CA SER A 57 9.49 14.93 -0.36
C SER A 57 10.47 14.51 0.73
N GLY A 58 11.53 13.77 0.37
CA GLY A 58 12.54 13.31 1.32
C GLY A 58 12.26 11.94 1.91
N ARG A 59 11.28 11.21 1.37
CA ARG A 59 10.90 9.89 1.86
C ARG A 59 11.44 8.79 0.96
N ALA A 60 11.58 7.60 1.52
CA ALA A 60 11.84 6.41 0.71
C ALA A 60 10.52 5.88 0.18
N ALA A 61 10.53 5.37 -1.03
CA ALA A 61 9.34 4.77 -1.64
C ALA A 61 9.75 3.55 -2.46
N GLU A 62 8.97 2.48 -2.33
CA GLU A 62 9.13 1.29 -3.16
C GLU A 62 7.77 0.91 -3.71
N ILE A 63 7.75 0.41 -4.93
CA ILE A 63 6.54 -0.03 -5.61
C ILE A 63 6.52 -1.55 -5.60
N ILE A 64 5.40 -2.12 -5.14
CA ILE A 64 5.13 -3.53 -5.38
C ILE A 64 4.08 -3.62 -6.47
N SER A 65 4.39 -4.38 -7.51
CA SER A 65 3.55 -4.52 -8.69
C SER A 65 3.22 -6.00 -8.93
N GLY A 66 2.52 -6.27 -10.01
CA GLY A 66 2.10 -7.62 -10.31
C GLY A 66 0.96 -8.12 -9.42
N ILE A 67 0.24 -7.20 -8.81
CA ILE A 67 -0.94 -7.53 -8.04
C ILE A 67 -2.13 -7.59 -9.00
N SER A 68 -2.81 -8.72 -9.04
CA SER A 68 -3.93 -8.89 -9.96
C SER A 68 -5.14 -8.06 -9.56
N ALA A 69 -6.08 -7.89 -10.49
CA ALA A 69 -7.31 -7.14 -10.23
C ALA A 69 -8.16 -7.78 -9.13
N GLU A 70 -8.04 -9.09 -8.95
CA GLU A 70 -8.65 -9.83 -7.84
C GLU A 70 -7.53 -10.54 -7.10
N PRO A 71 -6.84 -9.85 -6.18
CA PRO A 71 -5.63 -10.40 -5.58
C PRO A 71 -5.90 -11.65 -4.76
N PRO A 72 -5.23 -12.77 -5.06
CA PRO A 72 -5.31 -13.94 -4.19
C PRO A 72 -4.54 -13.68 -2.90
N PRO A 73 -4.73 -14.52 -1.86
CA PRO A 73 -4.00 -14.36 -0.60
C PRO A 73 -2.49 -14.27 -0.78
N GLU A 74 -1.93 -14.96 -1.78
CA GLU A 74 -0.49 -14.93 -2.07
C GLU A 74 -0.02 -13.53 -2.43
N ASP A 75 -0.84 -12.77 -3.15
CA ASP A 75 -0.50 -11.39 -3.51
C ASP A 75 -0.50 -10.48 -2.28
N VAL A 76 -1.48 -10.67 -1.40
CA VAL A 76 -1.52 -9.94 -0.13
C VAL A 76 -0.30 -10.26 0.72
N ASP A 77 0.10 -11.53 0.76
CA ASP A 77 1.30 -11.95 1.48
C ASP A 77 2.56 -11.29 0.91
N ARG A 78 2.64 -11.13 -0.41
CA ARG A 78 3.77 -10.42 -1.03
C ARG A 78 3.86 -8.99 -0.55
N VAL A 79 2.72 -8.32 -0.42
CA VAL A 79 2.66 -6.94 0.10
C VAL A 79 3.12 -6.91 1.55
N ILE A 80 2.63 -7.84 2.37
CA ILE A 80 3.01 -7.94 3.78
C ILE A 80 4.52 -8.10 3.93
N LEU A 81 5.09 -9.05 3.18
CA LEU A 81 6.52 -9.33 3.25
C LEU A 81 7.36 -8.15 2.74
N ALA A 82 6.92 -7.50 1.67
CA ALA A 82 7.59 -6.31 1.16
C ALA A 82 7.58 -5.19 2.19
N GLY A 83 6.44 -4.98 2.84
CA GLY A 83 6.32 -3.95 3.87
C GLY A 83 7.23 -4.21 5.07
N ARG A 84 7.31 -5.46 5.50
CA ARG A 84 8.20 -5.84 6.60
C ARG A 84 9.67 -5.68 6.23
N ARG A 85 10.04 -6.11 5.00
CA ARG A 85 11.42 -6.04 4.54
C ARG A 85 11.93 -4.61 4.47
N MET A 86 11.12 -3.69 3.98
CA MET A 86 11.53 -2.29 3.91
C MET A 86 11.25 -1.51 5.20
N ASN A 87 10.62 -2.16 6.17
CA ASN A 87 10.19 -1.51 7.40
C ASN A 87 9.27 -0.32 7.13
N ALA A 88 8.26 -0.55 6.30
CA ALA A 88 7.35 0.49 5.84
C ALA A 88 6.61 1.14 7.01
N SER A 89 6.55 2.45 7.00
CA SER A 89 5.78 3.24 7.98
C SER A 89 4.45 3.69 7.42
N ALA A 90 4.24 3.54 6.11
CA ALA A 90 2.97 3.82 5.46
C ALA A 90 2.80 2.93 4.24
N VAL A 91 1.55 2.68 3.89
CA VAL A 91 1.20 1.94 2.67
C VAL A 91 0.27 2.83 1.86
N ALA A 92 0.61 3.04 0.61
CA ALA A 92 -0.22 3.77 -0.34
C ALA A 92 -0.70 2.81 -1.42
N ALA A 93 -1.96 2.91 -1.80
CA ALA A 93 -2.54 2.06 -2.84
C ALA A 93 -2.98 2.88 -4.03
N ILE A 94 -2.65 2.42 -5.22
CA ILE A 94 -3.04 3.05 -6.47
C ILE A 94 -3.65 1.99 -7.38
N GLY A 95 -4.95 2.07 -7.62
CA GLY A 95 -5.63 1.09 -8.45
C GLY A 95 -7.11 1.02 -8.14
N GLY A 96 -7.75 -0.04 -8.55
CA GLY A 96 -9.16 -0.29 -8.28
C GLY A 96 -9.41 -0.72 -6.84
N GLY A 97 -10.69 -0.91 -6.53
CA GLY A 97 -11.13 -1.27 -5.18
C GLY A 97 -10.48 -2.51 -4.60
N SER A 98 -10.26 -3.55 -5.43
CA SER A 98 -9.63 -4.78 -4.96
C SER A 98 -8.17 -4.56 -4.56
N ILE A 99 -7.47 -3.70 -5.27
CA ILE A 99 -6.09 -3.33 -4.93
C ILE A 99 -6.06 -2.58 -3.60
N ILE A 100 -6.98 -1.64 -3.44
CA ILE A 100 -7.10 -0.86 -2.21
C ILE A 100 -7.41 -1.78 -1.04
N ASP A 101 -8.34 -2.72 -1.21
CA ASP A 101 -8.70 -3.68 -0.16
C ASP A 101 -7.52 -4.57 0.22
N ALA A 102 -6.75 -5.03 -0.77
CA ALA A 102 -5.56 -5.83 -0.52
C ALA A 102 -4.52 -5.04 0.27
N ALA A 103 -4.34 -3.76 -0.07
CA ALA A 103 -3.41 -2.89 0.65
C ALA A 103 -3.84 -2.65 2.09
N LYS A 104 -5.15 -2.47 2.33
CA LYS A 104 -5.68 -2.32 3.69
C LYS A 104 -5.43 -3.56 4.52
N ALA A 105 -5.71 -4.74 3.94
CA ALA A 105 -5.50 -6.01 4.62
C ALA A 105 -4.03 -6.20 4.98
N ALA A 106 -3.14 -5.95 4.02
CA ALA A 106 -1.71 -6.09 4.26
C ALA A 106 -1.22 -5.11 5.33
N ALA A 107 -1.66 -3.86 5.26
CA ALA A 107 -1.23 -2.85 6.22
C ALA A 107 -1.63 -3.22 7.65
N ALA A 108 -2.79 -3.84 7.82
CA ALA A 108 -3.24 -4.29 9.14
C ALA A 108 -2.36 -5.43 9.68
N ILE A 109 -1.83 -6.28 8.80
CA ILE A 109 -1.06 -7.46 9.20
C ILE A 109 0.44 -7.17 9.34
N ILE A 110 0.97 -6.22 8.56
CA ILE A 110 2.41 -5.90 8.57
C ILE A 110 2.99 -5.78 9.99
N PRO A 111 2.36 -5.04 10.93
CA PRO A 111 2.91 -4.91 12.27
C PRO A 111 2.67 -6.12 13.17
N LEU A 112 1.93 -7.10 12.70
CA LEU A 112 1.59 -8.30 13.46
C LEU A 112 2.45 -9.46 12.99
N ASP A 113 2.34 -10.60 13.67
CA ASP A 113 2.97 -11.84 13.22
C ASP A 113 2.05 -12.57 12.25
N GLY A 114 2.63 -13.38 11.38
CA GLY A 114 1.87 -14.24 10.49
C GLY A 114 1.59 -13.60 9.14
N LEU A 115 0.80 -14.29 8.36
CA LEU A 115 0.42 -13.92 7.00
C LEU A 115 -1.08 -13.97 6.84
N CYS A 116 -1.54 -13.76 5.62
CA CYS A 116 -2.96 -13.64 5.29
C CYS A 116 -3.78 -14.83 5.81
N ALA A 117 -3.28 -16.06 5.64
CA ALA A 117 -4.00 -17.26 6.06
C ALA A 117 -4.27 -17.30 7.57
N ASP A 118 -3.44 -16.65 8.38
CA ASP A 118 -3.62 -16.64 9.83
C ASP A 118 -4.81 -15.79 10.26
N TYR A 119 -5.24 -14.86 9.41
CA TYR A 119 -6.27 -13.87 9.76
C TYR A 119 -7.55 -13.98 8.95
N PHE A 120 -7.47 -14.56 7.75
CA PHE A 120 -8.61 -14.63 6.83
C PHE A 120 -9.09 -16.03 6.54
N SER A 121 -8.49 -17.05 7.14
CA SER A 121 -8.92 -18.43 6.99
C SER A 121 -10.01 -18.84 7.99
N GLY A 122 -10.32 -17.98 8.94
CA GLY A 122 -11.23 -18.28 10.04
C GLY A 122 -10.56 -18.96 11.22
N GLU A 123 -9.27 -19.19 11.16
CA GLU A 123 -8.54 -19.85 12.24
C GLU A 123 -8.03 -18.88 13.30
N ARG A 124 -7.90 -17.62 12.93
CA ARG A 124 -7.55 -16.54 13.85
C ARG A 124 -8.53 -15.41 13.66
N THR A 125 -9.34 -15.20 14.57
CA THR A 125 -10.33 -14.13 14.54
C THR A 125 -10.22 -13.25 15.78
#